data_6c5675ca83b40092ecbf06eb089fc318
#
_entry.id   6c5675ca83b40092ecbf06eb089fc318
#
_cell.length_a   1.000
_cell.length_b   1.000
_cell.length_c   1.000
_cell.angle_alpha   90.00
_cell.angle_beta   90.00
_cell.angle_gamma   90.00
#
_symmetry.space_group_name_H-M   'P 1'
#
loop_
_entity.id
_entity.type
_entity.pdbx_description
1 polymer ?
#
loop_
_entity_poly.entity_id
_entity_poly.type
_entity_poly.pdbx_seq_one_letter_code
_entity_poly.pdbx_strand_id
1 'polypeptide(L)'
;LPGLTIHTIENQTSMALISWAKEIIAKGYKTVNMLGCHDGIPVLDLKGKEVNGVYNKGLLEDAEIEKIMTTIMERGGRVKNLYDPSGNKISYYQINATFFSALGEDEEKLLLARAIQMFMPGIPQVWYLDIFAGKNNYEAADNGGSAGHKEINRTTLTMHDIEQGLKMRVVKNQLDIFRLRNTSNAFSGQIEINDTVDSIIDIKWVNGSTIAHLKANLQTYGFTIDHSENSITSTMNF
;
A
#
# COMPACT_ATOMS: atom_id res chain seq x y z
N LEU A 1 5.51 -1.85 3.81
CA LEU A 1 4.79 -1.89 2.52
C LEU A 1 4.18 -0.55 2.12
N PRO A 2 3.49 0.25 2.98
CA PRO A 2 2.77 1.45 2.54
C PRO A 2 3.63 2.44 1.74
N GLY A 3 4.75 2.87 2.31
CA GLY A 3 5.66 3.83 1.63
C GLY A 3 6.29 3.27 0.36
N LEU A 4 6.63 1.97 0.31
CA LEU A 4 7.13 1.32 -0.90
C LEU A 4 6.07 1.31 -2.02
N THR A 5 4.81 1.05 -1.67
CA THR A 5 3.72 1.05 -2.66
C THR A 5 3.51 2.46 -3.24
N ILE A 6 3.53 3.50 -2.39
CA ILE A 6 3.46 4.89 -2.86
C ILE A 6 4.66 5.21 -3.78
N HIS A 7 5.88 4.87 -3.34
CA HIS A 7 7.09 5.04 -4.15
C HIS A 7 6.94 4.38 -5.52
N THR A 8 6.52 3.12 -5.53
CA THR A 8 6.34 2.32 -6.76
C THR A 8 5.37 2.99 -7.73
N ILE A 9 4.22 3.44 -7.24
CA ILE A 9 3.18 4.06 -8.08
C ILE A 9 3.61 5.46 -8.56
N GLU A 10 4.11 6.32 -7.66
CA GLU A 10 4.43 7.71 -7.98
C GLU A 10 5.69 7.85 -8.84
N ASN A 11 6.66 6.96 -8.69
CA ASN A 11 7.87 6.98 -9.51
C ASN A 11 7.83 5.97 -10.67
N GLN A 12 6.74 5.20 -10.81
CA GLN A 12 6.55 4.20 -11.87
C GLN A 12 7.69 3.16 -11.93
N THR A 13 8.21 2.76 -10.76
CA THR A 13 9.32 1.83 -10.60
C THR A 13 8.99 0.69 -9.63
N SER A 14 9.17 -0.54 -10.06
CA SER A 14 8.90 -1.73 -9.25
C SER A 14 10.10 -2.22 -8.44
N MET A 15 11.31 -1.76 -8.74
CA MET A 15 12.58 -2.33 -8.26
C MET A 15 12.65 -2.50 -6.75
N ALA A 16 12.41 -1.45 -5.98
CA ALA A 16 12.51 -1.49 -4.52
C ALA A 16 11.46 -2.43 -3.91
N LEU A 17 10.22 -2.37 -4.40
CA LEU A 17 9.11 -3.21 -3.95
C LEU A 17 9.37 -4.70 -4.24
N ILE A 18 9.81 -5.01 -5.46
CA ILE A 18 10.09 -6.38 -5.89
C ILE A 18 11.30 -6.95 -5.16
N SER A 19 12.37 -6.16 -4.98
CA SER A 19 13.54 -6.55 -4.20
C SER A 19 13.15 -6.89 -2.75
N TRP A 20 12.34 -6.04 -2.11
CA TRP A 20 11.82 -6.29 -0.76
C TRP A 20 10.96 -7.56 -0.70
N ALA A 21 10.06 -7.77 -1.67
CA ALA A 21 9.22 -8.96 -1.70
C ALA A 21 10.04 -10.25 -1.87
N LYS A 22 11.04 -10.25 -2.76
CA LYS A 22 11.97 -11.39 -2.93
C LYS A 22 12.76 -11.68 -1.65
N GLU A 23 13.20 -10.66 -0.93
CA GLU A 23 13.89 -10.82 0.36
C GLU A 23 12.98 -11.45 1.42
N ILE A 24 11.73 -10.97 1.57
CA ILE A 24 10.73 -11.55 2.49
C ILE A 24 10.49 -13.03 2.21
N ILE A 25 10.36 -13.40 0.93
CA ILE A 25 10.17 -14.78 0.49
C ILE A 25 11.42 -15.62 0.82
N ALA A 26 12.59 -15.17 0.44
CA ALA A 26 13.85 -15.90 0.63
C ALA A 26 14.16 -16.16 2.11
N LYS A 27 13.83 -15.20 2.99
CA LYS A 27 14.01 -15.33 4.43
C LYS A 27 12.86 -16.05 5.15
N GLY A 28 11.77 -16.35 4.45
CA GLY A 28 10.61 -17.02 5.02
C GLY A 28 9.87 -16.19 6.09
N TYR A 29 9.98 -14.85 6.02
CA TYR A 29 9.33 -13.96 6.99
C TYR A 29 7.80 -14.01 6.85
N LYS A 30 7.13 -14.03 8.01
CA LYS A 30 5.67 -13.94 8.10
C LYS A 30 5.28 -12.49 8.38
N THR A 31 4.71 -11.84 7.39
CA THR A 31 4.38 -10.40 7.45
C THR A 31 2.88 -10.17 7.49
N VAL A 32 2.46 -9.07 8.11
CA VAL A 32 1.14 -8.48 7.92
C VAL A 32 1.30 -7.26 7.01
N ASN A 33 0.57 -7.24 5.90
CA ASN A 33 0.68 -6.22 4.87
C ASN A 33 -0.46 -5.21 4.99
N MET A 34 -0.12 -3.93 5.22
CA MET A 34 -1.08 -2.82 5.26
C MET A 34 -0.75 -1.78 4.20
N LEU A 35 -1.72 -0.99 3.80
CA LEU A 35 -1.54 0.28 3.07
C LEU A 35 -1.75 1.45 4.03
N GLY A 36 -2.99 1.78 4.37
CA GLY A 36 -3.31 2.73 5.41
C GLY A 36 -3.63 2.06 6.75
N CYS A 37 -3.62 2.86 7.81
CA CYS A 37 -4.07 2.47 9.14
C CYS A 37 -4.53 3.71 9.93
N HIS A 38 -4.91 3.52 11.20
CA HIS A 38 -5.36 4.59 12.08
C HIS A 38 -4.25 5.57 12.52
N ASP A 39 -2.98 5.24 12.30
CA ASP A 39 -1.87 6.08 12.76
C ASP A 39 -1.29 6.98 11.66
N GLY A 40 -1.18 6.51 10.47
CA GLY A 40 -0.54 7.22 9.36
C GLY A 40 0.42 6.33 8.59
N ILE A 41 1.08 6.90 7.58
CA ILE A 41 1.97 6.20 6.66
C ILE A 41 3.39 6.27 7.22
N PRO A 42 4.00 5.14 7.65
CA PRO A 42 5.37 5.13 8.15
C PRO A 42 6.35 5.32 7.00
N VAL A 43 7.31 6.23 7.18
CA VAL A 43 8.39 6.50 6.21
C VAL A 43 9.77 6.22 6.78
N LEU A 44 9.90 6.25 8.11
CA LEU A 44 11.19 5.98 8.77
C LEU A 44 11.71 4.56 8.51
N ASP A 45 10.79 3.61 8.39
CA ASP A 45 11.14 2.20 8.13
C ASP A 45 11.75 1.94 6.75
N LEU A 46 11.69 2.91 5.85
CA LEU A 46 12.29 2.84 4.51
C LEU A 46 13.77 3.24 4.53
N LYS A 47 14.18 3.99 5.56
CA LYS A 47 15.53 4.54 5.70
C LYS A 47 16.51 3.50 6.24
N GLY A 48 17.77 3.60 5.80
CA GLY A 48 18.86 2.86 6.40
C GLY A 48 19.11 3.26 7.85
N LYS A 49 19.60 2.33 8.65
CA LYS A 49 19.89 2.56 10.06
C LYS A 49 21.13 1.82 10.52
N GLU A 50 21.81 2.39 11.48
CA GLU A 50 22.90 1.71 12.18
C GLU A 50 22.34 0.78 13.27
N VAL A 51 22.79 -0.46 13.28
CA VAL A 51 22.46 -1.46 14.31
C VAL A 51 23.77 -2.10 14.77
N ASN A 52 24.07 -1.98 16.07
CA ASN A 52 25.30 -2.52 16.68
C ASN A 52 26.60 -2.08 15.96
N GLY A 53 26.69 -0.82 15.54
CA GLY A 53 27.85 -0.27 14.84
C GLY A 53 27.98 -0.67 13.36
N VAL A 54 26.99 -1.37 12.82
CA VAL A 54 26.92 -1.74 11.40
C VAL A 54 25.79 -0.98 10.71
N TYR A 55 26.12 -0.22 9.66
CA TYR A 55 25.11 0.46 8.86
C TYR A 55 24.39 -0.56 7.97
N ASN A 56 23.08 -0.64 8.13
CA ASN A 56 22.18 -1.43 7.30
C ASN A 56 21.50 -0.49 6.29
N LYS A 57 21.70 -0.74 5.01
CA LYS A 57 21.08 0.03 3.94
C LYS A 57 19.56 -0.03 4.03
N GLY A 58 18.90 1.11 3.80
CA GLY A 58 17.44 1.19 3.70
C GLY A 58 16.88 0.58 2.42
N LEU A 59 15.58 0.52 2.35
CA LEU A 59 14.86 0.08 1.15
C LEU A 59 14.85 1.16 0.07
N LEU A 60 14.95 2.42 0.47
CA LEU A 60 15.02 3.60 -0.40
C LEU A 60 16.16 4.52 0.05
N GLU A 61 16.67 5.31 -0.88
CA GLU A 61 17.61 6.38 -0.58
C GLU A 61 16.87 7.58 0.06
N ASP A 62 17.61 8.38 0.85
CA ASP A 62 17.01 9.52 1.57
C ASP A 62 16.29 10.50 0.64
N ALA A 63 16.81 10.77 -0.55
CA ALA A 63 16.18 11.65 -1.53
C ALA A 63 14.83 11.10 -2.07
N GLU A 64 14.70 9.78 -2.19
CA GLU A 64 13.46 9.12 -2.61
C GLU A 64 12.40 9.22 -1.50
N ILE A 65 12.82 9.04 -0.24
CA ILE A 65 11.95 9.21 0.93
C ILE A 65 11.46 10.67 1.04
N GLU A 66 12.35 11.64 0.90
CA GLU A 66 12.00 13.09 0.89
C GLU A 66 10.99 13.42 -0.21
N LYS A 67 11.15 12.83 -1.40
CA LYS A 67 10.21 13.03 -2.52
C LYS A 67 8.82 12.48 -2.19
N ILE A 68 8.73 11.26 -1.63
CA ILE A 68 7.44 10.68 -1.20
C ILE A 68 6.76 11.60 -0.19
N MET A 69 7.52 12.06 0.80
CA MET A 69 7.01 12.92 1.87
C MET A 69 6.49 14.24 1.33
N THR A 70 7.27 14.90 0.46
CA THR A 70 6.88 16.16 -0.19
C THR A 70 5.58 15.96 -0.96
N THR A 71 5.49 14.89 -1.76
CA THR A 71 4.28 14.56 -2.53
C THR A 71 3.05 14.39 -1.63
N ILE A 72 3.18 13.65 -0.52
CA ILE A 72 2.03 13.44 0.39
C ILE A 72 1.66 14.73 1.14
N MET A 73 2.65 15.55 1.53
CA MET A 73 2.39 16.85 2.18
C MET A 73 1.70 17.84 1.23
N GLU A 74 2.11 17.92 -0.02
CA GLU A 74 1.45 18.73 -1.06
C GLU A 74 0.00 18.31 -1.29
N ARG A 75 -0.31 17.02 -1.05
CA ARG A 75 -1.67 16.46 -1.07
C ARG A 75 -2.41 16.61 0.27
N GLY A 76 -1.91 17.45 1.16
CA GLY A 76 -2.56 17.79 2.43
C GLY A 76 -2.26 16.86 3.59
N GLY A 77 -1.30 15.95 3.45
CA GLY A 77 -0.82 15.13 4.56
C GLY A 77 -0.17 15.96 5.66
N ARG A 78 -0.26 15.49 6.90
CA ARG A 78 0.32 16.16 8.07
C ARG A 78 1.44 15.33 8.67
N VAL A 79 2.59 15.97 8.92
CA VAL A 79 3.81 15.31 9.36
C VAL A 79 3.89 15.29 10.88
N LYS A 80 4.24 14.13 11.43
CA LYS A 80 4.76 14.00 12.79
C LYS A 80 6.27 13.79 12.74
N ASN A 81 7.02 14.71 13.37
CA ASN A 81 8.48 14.64 13.46
C ASN A 81 8.94 13.95 14.75
N LEU A 82 10.14 13.36 14.71
CA LEU A 82 10.91 13.01 15.90
C LEU A 82 11.91 14.12 16.20
N TYR A 83 12.06 14.45 17.48
CA TYR A 83 12.99 15.45 17.99
C TYR A 83 13.94 14.80 19.00
N ASP A 84 15.19 15.28 19.05
CA ASP A 84 16.13 14.93 20.09
C ASP A 84 15.78 15.63 21.44
N PRO A 85 16.45 15.28 22.54
CA PRO A 85 16.23 15.95 23.82
C PRO A 85 16.53 17.46 23.82
N SER A 86 17.31 17.93 22.85
CA SER A 86 17.66 19.35 22.65
C SER A 86 16.65 20.10 21.78
N GLY A 87 15.62 19.41 21.27
CA GLY A 87 14.58 19.98 20.42
C GLY A 87 14.92 20.06 18.94
N ASN A 88 16.04 19.47 18.49
CA ASN A 88 16.37 19.42 17.07
C ASN A 88 15.61 18.26 16.40
N LYS A 89 15.11 18.53 15.18
CA LYS A 89 14.45 17.51 14.38
C LYS A 89 15.45 16.42 13.95
N ILE A 90 15.24 15.18 14.40
CA ILE A 90 16.08 14.05 14.03
C ILE A 90 15.61 13.45 12.70
N SER A 91 14.30 13.22 12.58
CA SER A 91 13.71 12.52 11.44
C SER A 91 12.21 12.75 11.36
N TYR A 92 11.66 12.44 10.21
CA TYR A 92 10.23 12.24 10.05
C TYR A 92 9.86 10.85 10.55
N TYR A 93 8.84 10.76 11.38
CA TYR A 93 8.36 9.47 11.89
C TYR A 93 7.31 8.87 10.97
N GLN A 94 6.27 9.64 10.67
CA GLN A 94 5.15 9.22 9.82
C GLN A 94 4.45 10.43 9.23
N ILE A 95 3.71 10.19 8.14
CA ILE A 95 2.82 11.19 7.55
C ILE A 95 1.38 10.75 7.77
N ASN A 96 0.59 11.60 8.40
CA ASN A 96 -0.82 11.36 8.66
C ASN A 96 -1.64 11.83 7.45
N ALA A 97 -2.24 10.89 6.78
CA ALA A 97 -3.15 11.05 5.65
C ALA A 97 -3.94 9.75 5.48
N THR A 98 -5.11 9.79 4.85
CA THR A 98 -5.69 8.57 4.30
C THR A 98 -4.82 8.08 3.15
N PHE A 99 -4.80 6.77 2.91
CA PHE A 99 -3.99 6.23 1.81
C PHE A 99 -4.49 6.73 0.45
N PHE A 100 -5.81 6.91 0.30
CA PHE A 100 -6.41 7.48 -0.90
C PHE A 100 -5.96 8.93 -1.16
N SER A 101 -6.00 9.81 -0.15
CA SER A 101 -5.51 11.19 -0.31
C SER A 101 -3.99 11.23 -0.55
N ALA A 102 -3.21 10.32 0.05
CA ALA A 102 -1.79 10.20 -0.22
C ALA A 102 -1.48 9.82 -1.68
N LEU A 103 -2.38 9.12 -2.35
CA LEU A 103 -2.31 8.80 -3.79
C LEU A 103 -2.91 9.89 -4.69
N GLY A 104 -3.30 11.06 -4.14
CA GLY A 104 -3.88 12.17 -4.89
C GLY A 104 -5.36 11.97 -5.21
N GLU A 105 -6.05 11.15 -4.45
CA GLU A 105 -7.47 10.82 -4.63
C GLU A 105 -7.79 10.21 -6.00
N ASP A 106 -6.84 9.46 -6.53
CA ASP A 106 -6.91 8.76 -7.81
C ASP A 106 -7.38 7.31 -7.58
N GLU A 107 -8.55 6.95 -8.12
CA GLU A 107 -9.15 5.63 -7.97
C GLU A 107 -8.32 4.52 -8.63
N GLU A 108 -7.67 4.79 -9.78
CA GLU A 108 -6.86 3.80 -10.48
C GLU A 108 -5.59 3.48 -9.67
N LYS A 109 -4.95 4.50 -9.11
CA LYS A 109 -3.81 4.32 -8.20
C LYS A 109 -4.19 3.54 -6.94
N LEU A 110 -5.38 3.82 -6.36
CA LEU A 110 -5.86 3.07 -5.19
C LEU A 110 -6.13 1.61 -5.52
N LEU A 111 -6.76 1.32 -6.66
CA LEU A 111 -7.01 -0.05 -7.12
C LEU A 111 -5.71 -0.80 -7.39
N LEU A 112 -4.75 -0.16 -8.06
CA LEU A 112 -3.42 -0.74 -8.28
C LEU A 112 -2.70 -1.02 -6.96
N ALA A 113 -2.69 -0.09 -6.02
CA ALA A 113 -2.11 -0.28 -4.70
C ALA A 113 -2.74 -1.48 -3.97
N ARG A 114 -4.06 -1.61 -4.08
CA ARG A 114 -4.80 -2.72 -3.49
C ARG A 114 -4.45 -4.06 -4.13
N ALA A 115 -4.36 -4.10 -5.45
CA ALA A 115 -3.93 -5.31 -6.17
C ALA A 115 -2.51 -5.72 -5.74
N ILE A 116 -1.57 -4.78 -5.69
CA ILE A 116 -0.22 -5.00 -5.17
C ILE A 116 -0.28 -5.59 -3.76
N GLN A 117 -1.00 -4.96 -2.83
CA GLN A 117 -1.12 -5.45 -1.45
C GLN A 117 -1.62 -6.88 -1.37
N MET A 118 -2.67 -7.21 -2.13
CA MET A 118 -3.28 -8.55 -2.10
C MET A 118 -2.39 -9.63 -2.70
N PHE A 119 -1.45 -9.25 -3.56
CA PHE A 119 -0.52 -10.20 -4.18
C PHE A 119 0.84 -10.28 -3.48
N MET A 120 1.19 -9.34 -2.57
CA MET A 120 2.42 -9.44 -1.78
C MET A 120 2.42 -10.64 -0.83
N PRO A 121 3.62 -11.19 -0.49
CA PRO A 121 3.74 -12.26 0.50
C PRO A 121 3.24 -11.78 1.86
N GLY A 122 2.55 -12.65 2.61
CA GLY A 122 2.02 -12.35 3.94
C GLY A 122 0.49 -12.27 4.00
N ILE A 123 -0.01 -11.76 5.13
CA ILE A 123 -1.45 -11.64 5.41
C ILE A 123 -1.86 -10.18 5.18
N PRO A 124 -2.73 -9.88 4.21
CA PRO A 124 -3.21 -8.52 4.01
C PRO A 124 -4.18 -8.10 5.12
N GLN A 125 -3.94 -6.91 5.68
CA GLN A 125 -4.83 -6.23 6.61
C GLN A 125 -5.27 -4.91 5.99
N VAL A 126 -6.58 -4.64 5.98
CA VAL A 126 -7.14 -3.48 5.30
C VAL A 126 -7.79 -2.54 6.31
N TRP A 127 -7.42 -1.28 6.25
CA TRP A 127 -8.05 -0.21 6.99
C TRP A 127 -9.40 0.13 6.34
N TYR A 128 -10.45 0.29 7.14
CA TYR A 128 -11.81 0.43 6.61
C TYR A 128 -11.98 1.67 5.71
N LEU A 129 -11.35 2.80 6.05
CA LEU A 129 -11.41 4.00 5.21
C LEU A 129 -10.83 3.80 3.81
N ASP A 130 -9.77 2.97 3.69
CA ASP A 130 -9.18 2.67 2.38
C ASP A 130 -10.13 1.88 1.49
N ILE A 131 -11.02 1.04 2.08
CA ILE A 131 -12.05 0.31 1.33
C ILE A 131 -12.97 1.31 0.62
N PHE A 132 -13.38 2.35 1.35
CA PHE A 132 -14.34 3.33 0.88
C PHE A 132 -13.71 4.54 0.18
N ALA A 133 -12.42 4.47 -0.17
CA ALA A 133 -11.67 5.60 -0.75
C ALA A 133 -11.83 6.87 0.08
N GLY A 134 -11.73 6.73 1.41
CA GLY A 134 -11.93 7.83 2.35
C GLY A 134 -10.87 8.91 2.21
N LYS A 135 -11.30 10.16 2.22
CA LYS A 135 -10.46 11.34 2.09
C LYS A 135 -9.98 11.86 3.44
N ASN A 136 -8.94 12.69 3.42
CA ASN A 136 -8.47 13.39 4.60
C ASN A 136 -9.59 14.22 5.26
N ASN A 137 -9.76 14.06 6.57
CA ASN A 137 -10.69 14.85 7.37
C ASN A 137 -9.94 15.99 8.09
N TYR A 138 -9.86 17.13 7.43
CA TYR A 138 -9.14 18.30 7.97
C TYR A 138 -9.86 18.91 9.16
N GLU A 139 -11.19 18.93 9.16
CA GLU A 139 -11.99 19.44 10.28
C GLU A 139 -11.72 18.66 11.57
N ALA A 140 -11.75 17.33 11.51
CA ALA A 140 -11.43 16.50 12.66
C ALA A 140 -9.98 16.69 13.11
N ALA A 141 -9.03 16.83 12.16
CA ALA A 141 -7.63 17.07 12.47
C ALA A 141 -7.42 18.42 13.17
N ASP A 142 -8.09 19.48 12.74
CA ASP A 142 -7.95 20.83 13.31
C ASP A 142 -8.62 20.94 14.68
N ASN A 143 -9.73 20.23 14.89
CA ASN A 143 -10.47 20.21 16.14
C ASN A 143 -9.88 19.23 17.20
N GLY A 144 -9.00 18.32 16.81
CA GLY A 144 -8.48 17.24 17.67
C GLY A 144 -7.38 17.65 18.65
N GLY A 145 -7.06 18.93 18.80
CA GLY A 145 -6.04 19.44 19.73
C GLY A 145 -4.63 18.90 19.43
N SER A 146 -3.85 18.63 20.47
CA SER A 146 -2.44 18.21 20.33
C SER A 146 -2.23 16.86 19.59
N ALA A 147 -3.24 15.99 19.56
CA ALA A 147 -3.22 14.70 18.85
C ALA A 147 -4.03 14.74 17.55
N GLY A 148 -4.59 15.87 17.18
CA GLY A 148 -5.53 16.04 16.07
C GLY A 148 -4.99 15.61 14.71
N HIS A 149 -3.67 15.70 14.51
CA HIS A 149 -3.03 15.22 13.28
C HIS A 149 -3.38 13.75 12.94
N LYS A 150 -3.74 12.93 13.94
CA LYS A 150 -4.14 11.53 13.73
C LYS A 150 -5.60 11.40 13.31
N GLU A 151 -6.45 12.39 13.63
CA GLU A 151 -7.88 12.33 13.31
C GLU A 151 -8.14 12.51 11.80
N ILE A 152 -7.14 12.94 11.05
CA ILE A 152 -7.22 13.15 9.60
C ILE A 152 -7.63 11.87 8.83
N ASN A 153 -7.30 10.69 9.35
CA ASN A 153 -7.58 9.40 8.72
C ASN A 153 -8.44 8.47 9.59
N ARG A 154 -9.27 9.05 10.48
CA ARG A 154 -10.12 8.31 11.42
C ARG A 154 -11.61 8.64 11.30
N THR A 155 -12.05 9.13 10.16
CA THR A 155 -13.46 9.46 9.92
C THR A 155 -14.36 8.27 10.25
N THR A 156 -15.32 8.46 11.14
CA THR A 156 -16.36 7.47 11.39
C THR A 156 -17.39 7.50 10.26
N LEU A 157 -17.58 6.37 9.60
CA LEU A 157 -18.57 6.23 8.53
C LEU A 157 -19.94 5.94 9.13
N THR A 158 -20.97 6.66 8.67
CA THR A 158 -22.35 6.34 8.96
C THR A 158 -22.83 5.17 8.07
N MET A 159 -23.98 4.56 8.42
CA MET A 159 -24.58 3.54 7.57
C MET A 159 -24.92 4.08 6.18
N HIS A 160 -25.31 5.35 6.09
CA HIS A 160 -25.55 6.02 4.81
C HIS A 160 -24.26 6.12 3.96
N ASP A 161 -23.13 6.51 4.55
CA ASP A 161 -21.85 6.59 3.86
C ASP A 161 -21.41 5.22 3.32
N ILE A 162 -21.61 4.17 4.13
CA ILE A 162 -21.32 2.79 3.72
C ILE A 162 -22.21 2.38 2.55
N GLU A 163 -23.51 2.61 2.61
CA GLU A 163 -24.47 2.28 1.55
C GLU A 163 -24.16 3.02 0.24
N GLN A 164 -23.75 4.29 0.30
CA GLN A 164 -23.33 5.03 -0.88
C GLN A 164 -21.97 4.53 -1.40
N GLY A 165 -21.03 4.30 -0.50
CA GLY A 165 -19.70 3.77 -0.84
C GLY A 165 -19.79 2.43 -1.58
N LEU A 166 -20.64 1.52 -1.15
CA LEU A 166 -20.86 0.22 -1.80
C LEU A 166 -21.37 0.32 -3.25
N LYS A 167 -21.84 1.48 -3.70
CA LYS A 167 -22.25 1.72 -5.08
C LYS A 167 -21.09 2.19 -5.97
N MET A 168 -20.02 2.70 -5.36
CA MET A 168 -18.85 3.21 -6.07
C MET A 168 -18.10 2.09 -6.80
N ARG A 169 -17.61 2.39 -8.02
CA ARG A 169 -16.81 1.45 -8.82
C ARG A 169 -15.57 0.99 -8.08
N VAL A 170 -14.81 1.91 -7.53
CA VAL A 170 -13.55 1.63 -6.81
C VAL A 170 -13.77 0.69 -5.60
N VAL A 171 -14.90 0.84 -4.89
CA VAL A 171 -15.24 -0.03 -3.75
C VAL A 171 -15.59 -1.43 -4.24
N LYS A 172 -16.44 -1.55 -5.25
CA LYS A 172 -16.82 -2.85 -5.85
C LYS A 172 -15.59 -3.61 -6.35
N ASN A 173 -14.73 -2.93 -7.08
CA ASN A 173 -13.50 -3.53 -7.62
C ASN A 173 -12.56 -4.00 -6.49
N GLN A 174 -12.38 -3.22 -5.42
CA GLN A 174 -11.62 -3.67 -4.25
C GLN A 174 -12.25 -4.92 -3.61
N LEU A 175 -13.58 -4.95 -3.45
CA LEU A 175 -14.30 -6.10 -2.88
C LEU A 175 -14.14 -7.37 -3.74
N ASP A 176 -14.08 -7.24 -5.07
CA ASP A 176 -13.83 -8.36 -5.96
C ASP A 176 -12.39 -8.90 -5.81
N ILE A 177 -11.40 -8.02 -5.68
CA ILE A 177 -10.01 -8.40 -5.38
C ILE A 177 -9.93 -9.09 -3.99
N PHE A 178 -10.63 -8.60 -2.97
CA PHE A 178 -10.68 -9.24 -1.65
C PHE A 178 -11.35 -10.62 -1.72
N ARG A 179 -12.45 -10.74 -2.47
CA ARG A 179 -13.11 -12.03 -2.66
C ARG A 179 -12.15 -13.03 -3.28
N LEU A 180 -11.46 -12.67 -4.34
CA LEU A 180 -10.45 -13.53 -4.96
C LEU A 180 -9.38 -13.95 -3.94
N ARG A 181 -8.79 -12.99 -3.19
CA ARG A 181 -7.74 -13.26 -2.20
C ARG A 181 -8.21 -14.22 -1.10
N ASN A 182 -9.48 -14.12 -0.68
CA ASN A 182 -10.03 -14.92 0.40
C ASN A 182 -10.54 -16.29 -0.03
N THR A 183 -10.93 -16.46 -1.30
CA THR A 183 -11.57 -17.69 -1.77
C THR A 183 -10.67 -18.57 -2.64
N SER A 184 -9.68 -18.00 -3.33
CA SER A 184 -8.80 -18.76 -4.20
C SER A 184 -7.75 -19.54 -3.42
N ASN A 185 -7.68 -20.84 -3.67
CA ASN A 185 -6.63 -21.70 -3.13
C ASN A 185 -5.22 -21.38 -3.64
N ALA A 186 -5.07 -20.62 -4.72
CA ALA A 186 -3.78 -20.18 -5.24
C ALA A 186 -2.91 -19.56 -4.15
N PHE A 187 -3.50 -18.71 -3.31
CA PHE A 187 -2.80 -17.96 -2.26
C PHE A 187 -2.32 -18.79 -1.05
N SER A 188 -2.68 -20.07 -1.01
CA SER A 188 -2.12 -21.03 -0.06
C SER A 188 -0.88 -21.75 -0.61
N GLY A 189 -0.51 -21.51 -1.86
CA GLY A 189 0.61 -22.12 -2.55
C GLY A 189 1.88 -21.27 -2.52
N GLN A 190 2.63 -21.32 -3.61
CA GLN A 190 3.88 -20.62 -3.78
C GLN A 190 3.70 -19.34 -4.57
N ILE A 191 4.50 -18.32 -4.24
CA ILE A 191 4.56 -17.06 -4.96
C ILE A 191 5.75 -17.08 -5.92
N GLU A 192 5.51 -16.70 -7.16
CA GLU A 192 6.50 -16.49 -8.22
C GLU A 192 6.49 -15.01 -8.59
N ILE A 193 7.65 -14.38 -8.59
CA ILE A 193 7.83 -13.00 -9.03
C ILE A 193 8.71 -13.01 -10.27
N ASN A 194 8.12 -12.69 -11.40
CA ASN A 194 8.80 -12.70 -12.67
C ASN A 194 9.67 -11.45 -12.85
N ASP A 195 10.84 -11.61 -13.45
CA ASP A 195 11.68 -10.49 -13.84
C ASP A 195 11.10 -9.81 -15.08
N THR A 196 10.85 -8.51 -14.96
CA THR A 196 10.23 -7.67 -15.99
C THR A 196 10.98 -6.35 -16.12
N VAL A 197 10.56 -5.52 -17.07
CA VAL A 197 11.00 -4.11 -17.09
C VAL A 197 10.45 -3.39 -15.87
N ASP A 198 11.16 -2.36 -15.41
CA ASP A 198 10.92 -1.70 -14.14
C ASP A 198 9.49 -1.12 -13.96
N SER A 199 8.86 -0.73 -15.06
CA SER A 199 7.48 -0.22 -15.05
C SER A 199 6.38 -1.30 -15.04
N ILE A 200 6.74 -2.57 -14.95
CA ILE A 200 5.80 -3.70 -14.95
C ILE A 200 5.95 -4.50 -13.66
N ILE A 201 4.83 -4.87 -13.05
CA ILE A 201 4.75 -5.85 -11.96
C ILE A 201 4.12 -7.12 -12.52
N ASP A 202 4.76 -8.26 -12.27
CA ASP A 202 4.29 -9.59 -12.70
C ASP A 202 4.47 -10.56 -11.54
N ILE A 203 3.37 -10.87 -10.84
CA ILE A 203 3.35 -11.70 -9.63
C ILE A 203 2.30 -12.78 -9.77
N LYS A 204 2.71 -14.01 -9.53
CA LYS A 204 1.86 -15.18 -9.68
C LYS A 204 1.87 -16.03 -8.41
N TRP A 205 0.71 -16.43 -7.97
CA TRP A 205 0.52 -17.44 -6.92
C TRP A 205 0.05 -18.74 -7.55
N VAL A 206 0.65 -19.86 -7.14
CA VAL A 206 0.39 -21.19 -7.70
C VAL A 206 0.21 -22.21 -6.58
N ASN A 207 -0.89 -22.95 -6.63
CA ASN A 207 -1.15 -24.08 -5.76
C ASN A 207 -1.76 -25.24 -6.59
N GLY A 208 -0.92 -26.19 -6.97
CA GLY A 208 -1.31 -27.24 -7.92
C GLY A 208 -1.73 -26.64 -9.26
N SER A 209 -2.98 -26.87 -9.66
CA SER A 209 -3.57 -26.32 -10.90
C SER A 209 -4.24 -24.96 -10.71
N THR A 210 -4.36 -24.47 -9.46
CA THR A 210 -4.99 -23.18 -9.18
C THR A 210 -3.97 -22.06 -9.26
N ILE A 211 -4.28 -21.02 -10.01
CA ILE A 211 -3.38 -19.90 -10.31
C ILE A 211 -4.13 -18.58 -10.06
N ALA A 212 -3.44 -17.62 -9.45
CA ALA A 212 -3.82 -16.21 -9.46
C ALA A 212 -2.61 -15.39 -9.93
N HIS A 213 -2.76 -14.58 -10.97
CA HIS A 213 -1.67 -13.92 -11.67
C HIS A 213 -1.96 -12.43 -11.87
N LEU A 214 -1.23 -11.57 -11.21
CA LEU A 214 -1.29 -10.11 -11.37
C LEU A 214 -0.26 -9.66 -12.39
N LYS A 215 -0.71 -8.91 -13.40
CA LYS A 215 0.13 -8.12 -14.30
C LYS A 215 -0.30 -6.67 -14.25
N ALA A 216 0.62 -5.78 -13.88
CA ALA A 216 0.32 -4.35 -13.73
C ALA A 216 1.32 -3.48 -14.46
N ASN A 217 0.84 -2.43 -15.10
CA ASN A 217 1.63 -1.41 -15.75
C ASN A 217 1.61 -0.12 -14.91
N LEU A 218 2.75 0.26 -14.36
CA LEU A 218 2.89 1.42 -13.48
C LEU A 218 2.77 2.76 -14.21
N GLN A 219 2.93 2.79 -15.54
CA GLN A 219 2.79 4.02 -16.34
C GLN A 219 1.32 4.37 -16.63
N THR A 220 0.48 3.36 -16.79
CA THR A 220 -0.95 3.52 -17.07
C THR A 220 -1.84 3.29 -15.86
N TYR A 221 -1.27 2.74 -14.77
CA TYR A 221 -1.96 2.23 -13.58
C TYR A 221 -2.94 1.08 -13.86
N GLY A 222 -3.05 0.66 -15.12
CA GLY A 222 -3.89 -0.46 -15.52
C GLY A 222 -3.28 -1.80 -15.12
N PHE A 223 -4.12 -2.75 -14.75
CA PHE A 223 -3.68 -4.10 -14.42
C PHE A 223 -4.74 -5.15 -14.76
N THR A 224 -4.28 -6.39 -14.89
CA THR A 224 -5.13 -7.57 -15.05
C THR A 224 -4.85 -8.58 -13.94
N ILE A 225 -5.86 -9.32 -13.55
CA ILE A 225 -5.73 -10.48 -12.68
C ILE A 225 -6.33 -11.68 -13.42
N ASP A 226 -5.48 -12.61 -13.83
CA ASP A 226 -5.88 -13.89 -14.36
C ASP A 226 -6.02 -14.89 -13.21
N HIS A 227 -7.15 -15.56 -13.14
CA HIS A 227 -7.41 -16.60 -12.15
C HIS A 227 -7.87 -17.89 -12.84
N SER A 228 -7.26 -19.00 -12.48
CA SER A 228 -7.69 -20.32 -12.95
C SER A 228 -7.87 -21.26 -11.78
N GLU A 229 -9.00 -21.96 -11.76
CA GLU A 229 -9.33 -23.01 -10.79
C GLU A 229 -10.21 -24.07 -11.48
N ASN A 230 -9.92 -25.35 -11.26
CA ASN A 230 -10.67 -26.47 -11.85
C ASN A 230 -10.83 -26.37 -13.38
N SER A 231 -9.78 -25.95 -14.09
CA SER A 231 -9.76 -25.73 -15.55
C SER A 231 -10.65 -24.59 -16.05
N ILE A 232 -11.21 -23.79 -15.17
CA ILE A 232 -11.93 -22.56 -15.51
C ILE A 232 -10.97 -21.38 -15.33
N THR A 233 -10.79 -20.60 -16.38
CA THR A 233 -9.97 -19.39 -16.36
C THR A 233 -10.86 -18.15 -16.49
N SER A 234 -10.61 -17.15 -15.66
CA SER A 234 -11.25 -15.84 -15.73
C SER A 234 -10.19 -14.74 -15.67
N THR A 235 -10.47 -13.62 -16.31
CA THR A 235 -9.62 -12.42 -16.27
C THR A 235 -10.43 -11.25 -15.76
N MET A 236 -9.93 -10.57 -14.73
CA MET A 236 -10.43 -9.28 -14.27
C MET A 236 -9.53 -8.18 -14.85
N ASN A 237 -10.13 -7.16 -15.46
CA ASN A 237 -9.44 -6.00 -16.01
C ASN A 237 -9.81 -4.75 -15.21
N PHE A 238 -8.80 -3.96 -14.87
CA PHE A 238 -8.94 -2.77 -14.05
C PHE A 238 -8.16 -1.60 -14.63
#